data_22da6e810d37f342beba598ce64a87fd
#
_entry.id   22da6e810d37f342beba598ce64a87fd
#
_cell.length_a   1.000
_cell.length_b   1.000
_cell.length_c   1.000
_cell.angle_alpha   90.00
_cell.angle_beta   90.00
_cell.angle_gamma   90.00
#
_symmetry.space_group_name_H-M   'P 1'
#
loop_
_entity.id
_entity.type
_entity.pdbx_description
1 polymer ?
#
loop_
_entity_poly.entity_id
_entity_poly.type
_entity_poly.pdbx_seq_one_letter_code
_entity_poly.pdbx_strand_id
1 'polypeptide(L)'
;GGEPLPGEVLRWAEEDLGVVCNEFYGLTEVNHLIGNCKALFEPRQGSMGMAYPGHATTVVDAEGNPLPNGEVGEIVTRDDDVTQFLGYWKDPGKTADLRLGPWLRTGDLGLRDDDGYFWYRGRIDDLIKSAGYRIGPAEVEDCLVRHAAVAEAAVVGSPDADRGAVVKAFIRLAAGHQATDELTVELQNHVKSKLAAYKYPREVEYVDKFELTSSGKINRKELRRLEVERKGSG
;
A
#
# COMPACT_ATOMS: atom_id res chain seq x y z
N GLY A 1 7.12 3.70 11.58
CA GLY A 1 6.45 2.44 11.20
C GLY A 1 4.94 2.56 11.23
N GLY A 2 4.27 1.56 10.66
CA GLY A 2 2.81 1.52 10.59
C GLY A 2 2.24 2.08 9.28
N GLU A 3 2.84 3.11 8.74
CA GLU A 3 2.61 3.65 7.38
C GLU A 3 3.93 4.04 6.74
N PRO A 4 4.00 4.07 5.39
CA PRO A 4 5.18 4.56 4.71
C PRO A 4 5.50 6.01 5.12
N LEU A 5 6.76 6.30 5.36
CA LEU A 5 7.20 7.64 5.69
C LEU A 5 7.44 8.43 4.40
N PRO A 6 6.75 9.58 4.19
CA PRO A 6 6.96 10.39 3.00
C PRO A 6 8.42 10.84 2.86
N GLY A 7 8.96 10.79 1.64
CA GLY A 7 10.34 11.17 1.39
C GLY A 7 10.69 12.62 1.76
N GLU A 8 9.70 13.50 1.75
CA GLU A 8 9.85 14.89 2.21
C GLU A 8 10.11 14.97 3.71
N VAL A 9 9.43 14.12 4.50
CA VAL A 9 9.64 14.05 5.96
C VAL A 9 11.03 13.49 6.27
N LEU A 10 11.50 12.51 5.49
CA LEU A 10 12.85 11.97 5.64
C LEU A 10 13.92 13.06 5.38
N ARG A 11 13.77 13.81 4.28
CA ARG A 11 14.69 14.93 3.96
C ARG A 11 14.65 16.01 5.02
N TRP A 12 13.45 16.45 5.41
CA TRP A 12 13.30 17.45 6.47
C TRP A 12 13.97 17.02 7.78
N ALA A 13 13.81 15.77 8.19
CA ALA A 13 14.43 15.25 9.39
C ALA A 13 15.98 15.27 9.30
N GLU A 14 16.53 14.96 8.15
CA GLU A 14 17.97 14.96 7.92
C GLU A 14 18.53 16.41 7.78
N GLU A 15 17.88 17.26 6.98
CA GLU A 15 18.37 18.62 6.67
C GLU A 15 18.14 19.62 7.81
N ASP A 16 16.95 19.58 8.46
CA ASP A 16 16.57 20.56 9.49
C ASP A 16 16.84 20.10 10.92
N LEU A 17 16.74 18.78 11.19
CA LEU A 17 16.96 18.24 12.53
C LEU A 17 18.29 17.50 12.69
N GLY A 18 19.01 17.21 11.60
CA GLY A 18 20.26 16.46 11.63
C GLY A 18 20.10 15.01 12.10
N VAL A 19 18.91 14.42 11.93
CA VAL A 19 18.61 13.05 12.35
C VAL A 19 18.25 12.16 11.18
N VAL A 20 18.67 10.89 11.25
CA VAL A 20 18.31 9.87 10.25
C VAL A 20 17.13 9.06 10.79
N CYS A 21 16.04 9.03 10.02
CA CYS A 21 14.89 8.20 10.33
C CYS A 21 15.13 6.78 9.84
N ASN A 22 15.06 5.81 10.75
CA ASN A 22 15.05 4.39 10.40
C ASN A 22 13.59 3.93 10.34
N GLU A 23 13.07 3.76 9.14
CA GLU A 23 11.75 3.20 8.91
C GLU A 23 11.77 1.69 9.14
N PHE A 24 10.67 1.13 9.65
CA PHE A 24 10.49 -0.31 9.79
C PHE A 24 9.10 -0.75 9.35
N TYR A 25 9.05 -1.97 8.82
CA TYR A 25 7.84 -2.65 8.41
C TYR A 25 7.62 -3.90 9.25
N GLY A 26 6.37 -4.10 9.63
CA GLY A 26 5.92 -5.28 10.35
C GLY A 26 4.41 -5.25 10.58
N LEU A 27 3.93 -6.28 11.22
CA LEU A 27 2.50 -6.47 11.51
C LEU A 27 2.35 -7.16 12.87
N THR A 28 1.13 -7.10 13.40
CA THR A 28 0.83 -7.67 14.73
C THR A 28 1.14 -9.16 14.80
N GLU A 29 0.99 -9.86 13.69
CA GLU A 29 1.15 -11.31 13.58
C GLU A 29 2.60 -11.79 13.67
N VAL A 30 3.59 -10.91 13.41
CA VAL A 30 5.00 -11.32 13.38
C VAL A 30 5.98 -10.22 13.80
N ASN A 31 5.46 -9.10 14.35
CA ASN A 31 6.29 -7.97 14.79
C ASN A 31 7.07 -7.31 13.63
N HIS A 32 8.28 -6.86 13.84
CA HIS A 32 9.11 -6.14 12.85
C HIS A 32 9.92 -7.12 12.02
N LEU A 33 9.69 -7.15 10.71
CA LEU A 33 10.38 -8.05 9.76
C LEU A 33 11.49 -7.37 8.97
N ILE A 34 11.24 -6.13 8.54
CA ILE A 34 12.07 -5.39 7.61
C ILE A 34 12.28 -3.99 8.17
N GLY A 35 13.44 -3.42 7.96
CA GLY A 35 13.66 -2.04 8.36
C GLY A 35 14.94 -1.44 7.82
N ASN A 36 15.02 -0.12 7.89
CA ASN A 36 16.23 0.63 7.68
C ASN A 36 17.05 0.69 8.97
N CYS A 37 18.36 0.61 8.86
CA CYS A 37 19.29 0.75 9.98
C CYS A 37 20.58 1.43 9.51
N LYS A 38 20.66 2.74 9.67
CA LYS A 38 21.82 3.56 9.24
C LYS A 38 23.15 3.07 9.81
N ALA A 39 23.12 2.42 10.96
CA ALA A 39 24.32 1.87 11.57
C ALA A 39 24.87 0.63 10.83
N LEU A 40 24.05 -0.06 10.04
CA LEU A 40 24.40 -1.30 9.35
C LEU A 40 24.50 -1.13 7.83
N PHE A 41 23.65 -0.30 7.24
CA PHE A 41 23.57 -0.05 5.79
C PHE A 41 22.90 1.28 5.50
N GLU A 42 23.08 1.80 4.29
CA GLU A 42 22.50 3.09 3.88
C GLU A 42 20.99 2.98 3.69
N PRO A 43 20.17 3.75 4.41
CA PRO A 43 18.73 3.80 4.20
C PRO A 43 18.41 4.29 2.78
N ARG A 44 17.46 3.63 2.10
CA ARG A 44 17.00 4.05 0.77
C ARG A 44 15.61 4.65 0.86
N GLN A 45 15.47 5.87 0.38
CA GLN A 45 14.18 6.58 0.37
C GLN A 45 13.12 5.78 -0.39
N GLY A 46 11.95 5.56 0.24
CA GLY A 46 10.83 4.80 -0.31
C GLY A 46 10.97 3.28 -0.21
N SER A 47 12.11 2.78 0.27
CA SER A 47 12.30 1.38 0.63
C SER A 47 11.97 1.15 2.10
N MET A 48 11.35 0.01 2.40
CA MET A 48 11.16 -0.44 3.78
C MET A 48 12.47 -0.86 4.46
N GLY A 49 13.58 -0.94 3.72
CA GLY A 49 14.87 -1.43 4.20
C GLY A 49 15.11 -2.90 3.86
N MET A 50 15.92 -3.56 4.67
CA MET A 50 16.29 -4.97 4.53
C MET A 50 15.62 -5.82 5.62
N ALA A 51 15.51 -7.13 5.37
CA ALA A 51 15.07 -8.07 6.40
C ALA A 51 16.01 -8.01 7.62
N TYR A 52 15.43 -7.95 8.81
CA TYR A 52 16.21 -7.96 10.03
C TYR A 52 16.89 -9.32 10.24
N PRO A 53 18.09 -9.35 10.84
CA PRO A 53 18.76 -10.59 11.18
C PRO A 53 17.86 -11.52 12.00
N GLY A 54 17.78 -12.79 11.58
CA GLY A 54 16.94 -13.81 12.21
C GLY A 54 15.59 -14.02 11.53
N HIS A 55 15.14 -13.11 10.67
CA HIS A 55 13.92 -13.27 9.88
C HIS A 55 14.23 -13.76 8.47
N ALA A 56 13.64 -14.88 8.08
CA ALA A 56 13.72 -15.39 6.71
C ALA A 56 12.58 -14.83 5.85
N THR A 57 12.65 -13.53 5.58
CA THR A 57 11.65 -12.80 4.81
C THR A 57 11.99 -12.82 3.32
N THR A 58 11.00 -13.06 2.47
CA THR A 58 11.14 -13.08 1.01
C THR A 58 9.86 -12.64 0.32
N VAL A 59 9.85 -12.69 -1.02
CA VAL A 59 8.69 -12.41 -1.86
C VAL A 59 8.34 -13.67 -2.64
N VAL A 60 7.06 -14.05 -2.66
CA VAL A 60 6.59 -15.28 -3.30
C VAL A 60 5.43 -15.03 -4.26
N ASP A 61 5.22 -15.99 -5.18
CA ASP A 61 4.03 -16.05 -6.04
C ASP A 61 2.79 -16.56 -5.26
N ALA A 62 1.67 -16.74 -5.96
CA ALA A 62 0.43 -17.23 -5.37
C ALA A 62 0.51 -18.68 -4.86
N GLU A 63 1.43 -19.46 -5.39
CA GLU A 63 1.70 -20.85 -5.03
C GLU A 63 2.72 -21.00 -3.89
N GLY A 64 3.37 -19.90 -3.48
CA GLY A 64 4.36 -19.85 -2.40
C GLY A 64 5.80 -20.10 -2.87
N ASN A 65 6.06 -20.07 -4.18
CA ASN A 65 7.41 -20.16 -4.71
C ASN A 65 8.13 -18.82 -4.62
N PRO A 66 9.38 -18.76 -4.13
CA PRO A 66 10.16 -17.54 -4.11
C PRO A 66 10.34 -16.94 -5.51
N LEU A 67 10.08 -15.65 -5.64
CA LEU A 67 10.25 -14.89 -6.89
C LEU A 67 11.68 -14.36 -7.02
N PRO A 68 12.17 -14.20 -8.27
CA PRO A 68 13.38 -13.46 -8.56
C PRO A 68 13.33 -12.02 -8.03
N ASN A 69 14.49 -11.44 -7.76
CA ASN A 69 14.59 -10.04 -7.39
C ASN A 69 13.99 -9.14 -8.49
N GLY A 70 13.32 -8.05 -8.08
CA GLY A 70 12.63 -7.13 -8.98
C GLY A 70 11.20 -7.53 -9.33
N GLU A 71 10.78 -8.76 -9.07
CA GLU A 71 9.40 -9.21 -9.32
C GLU A 71 8.49 -8.91 -8.12
N VAL A 72 7.24 -8.53 -8.42
CA VAL A 72 6.23 -8.20 -7.40
C VAL A 72 5.46 -9.45 -7.01
N GLY A 73 5.43 -9.74 -5.72
CA GLY A 73 4.66 -10.83 -5.13
C GLY A 73 4.26 -10.53 -3.69
N GLU A 74 3.79 -11.55 -2.99
CA GLU A 74 3.45 -11.41 -1.57
C GLU A 74 4.71 -11.45 -0.70
N ILE A 75 4.86 -10.48 0.20
CA ILE A 75 5.89 -10.52 1.23
C ILE A 75 5.50 -11.59 2.25
N VAL A 76 6.40 -12.50 2.53
CA VAL A 76 6.19 -13.59 3.49
C VAL A 76 7.41 -13.75 4.37
N THR A 77 7.22 -14.34 5.55
CA THR A 77 8.32 -14.83 6.39
C THR A 77 8.12 -16.31 6.69
N ARG A 78 9.14 -16.97 7.25
CA ARG A 78 9.00 -18.37 7.68
C ARG A 78 7.91 -18.49 8.75
N ASP A 79 7.13 -19.58 8.70
CA ASP A 79 6.05 -19.84 9.66
C ASP A 79 6.57 -20.42 11.01
N ASP A 80 7.90 -20.59 11.13
CA ASP A 80 8.62 -20.92 12.36
C ASP A 80 9.38 -19.71 12.94
N ASP A 81 9.07 -18.49 12.50
CA ASP A 81 9.66 -17.25 13.00
C ASP A 81 9.39 -17.07 14.51
N VAL A 82 10.44 -16.76 15.28
CA VAL A 82 10.36 -16.66 16.75
C VAL A 82 9.51 -15.50 17.26
N THR A 83 9.22 -14.52 16.41
CA THR A 83 8.40 -13.36 16.76
C THR A 83 6.93 -13.53 16.38
N GLN A 84 6.59 -14.69 15.78
CA GLN A 84 5.24 -14.98 15.34
C GLN A 84 4.26 -15.05 16.54
N PHE A 85 3.06 -14.47 16.33
CA PHE A 85 1.96 -14.57 17.29
C PHE A 85 1.43 -16.02 17.41
N LEU A 86 0.74 -16.32 18.50
CA LEU A 86 0.17 -17.67 18.73
C LEU A 86 -1.05 -17.94 17.85
N GLY A 87 -1.72 -16.90 17.39
CA GLY A 87 -2.92 -16.98 16.58
C GLY A 87 -3.99 -15.96 16.97
N TYR A 88 -5.03 -15.86 16.16
CA TYR A 88 -6.18 -15.01 16.45
C TYR A 88 -7.05 -15.62 17.55
N TRP A 89 -7.48 -14.78 18.47
CA TRP A 89 -8.32 -15.20 19.58
C TRP A 89 -9.65 -15.78 19.12
N LYS A 90 -9.94 -17.04 19.47
CA LYS A 90 -11.15 -17.79 19.09
C LYS A 90 -11.41 -17.90 17.58
N ASP A 91 -10.38 -17.73 16.76
CA ASP A 91 -10.48 -17.83 15.29
C ASP A 91 -9.31 -18.65 14.71
N PRO A 92 -9.35 -19.99 14.90
CA PRO A 92 -8.31 -20.86 14.36
C PRO A 92 -8.36 -20.94 12.82
N GLY A 93 -9.53 -20.73 12.20
CA GLY A 93 -9.67 -20.71 10.74
C GLY A 93 -8.87 -19.55 10.14
N LYS A 94 -9.11 -18.34 10.61
CA LYS A 94 -8.35 -17.17 10.16
C LYS A 94 -6.85 -17.28 10.44
N THR A 95 -6.47 -17.96 11.54
CA THR A 95 -5.05 -18.23 11.83
C THR A 95 -4.44 -19.18 10.81
N ALA A 96 -5.17 -20.23 10.41
CA ALA A 96 -4.73 -21.19 9.41
C ALA A 96 -4.60 -20.54 8.01
N ASP A 97 -5.47 -19.61 7.66
CA ASP A 97 -5.47 -18.88 6.37
C ASP A 97 -4.20 -18.02 6.14
N LEU A 98 -3.46 -17.73 7.22
CA LEU A 98 -2.18 -17.05 7.11
C LEU A 98 -1.04 -17.96 6.65
N ARG A 99 -1.24 -19.25 6.51
CA ARG A 99 -0.20 -20.20 6.14
C ARG A 99 -0.23 -20.53 4.65
N LEU A 100 0.95 -20.48 4.02
CA LEU A 100 1.15 -20.89 2.63
C LEU A 100 2.40 -21.77 2.57
N GLY A 101 2.22 -23.09 2.68
CA GLY A 101 3.35 -24.02 2.81
C GLY A 101 4.21 -23.68 4.04
N PRO A 102 5.52 -23.36 3.85
CA PRO A 102 6.41 -23.00 4.95
C PRO A 102 6.37 -21.52 5.32
N TRP A 103 5.42 -20.76 4.77
CA TRP A 103 5.36 -19.32 4.90
C TRP A 103 4.21 -18.84 5.76
N LEU A 104 4.46 -17.80 6.56
CA LEU A 104 3.45 -16.92 7.15
C LEU A 104 3.21 -15.76 6.18
N ARG A 105 1.98 -15.60 5.74
CA ARG A 105 1.53 -14.55 4.83
C ARG A 105 1.36 -13.22 5.55
N THR A 106 1.81 -12.14 4.93
CA THR A 106 1.55 -10.79 5.44
C THR A 106 0.30 -10.15 4.82
N GLY A 107 -0.13 -10.65 3.67
CA GLY A 107 -1.16 -10.03 2.85
C GLY A 107 -0.68 -8.73 2.15
N ASP A 108 0.60 -8.42 2.25
CA ASP A 108 1.22 -7.25 1.63
C ASP A 108 2.01 -7.64 0.39
N LEU A 109 1.88 -6.84 -0.65
CA LEU A 109 2.66 -6.97 -1.87
C LEU A 109 3.93 -6.14 -1.79
N GLY A 110 5.00 -6.68 -2.33
CA GLY A 110 6.27 -5.99 -2.46
C GLY A 110 7.17 -6.64 -3.49
N LEU A 111 8.34 -6.09 -3.64
CA LEU A 111 9.46 -6.72 -4.34
C LEU A 111 10.72 -6.58 -3.49
N ARG A 112 11.69 -7.44 -3.74
CA ARG A 112 13.05 -7.32 -3.22
C ARG A 112 13.98 -7.00 -4.40
N ASP A 113 14.82 -5.96 -4.26
CA ASP A 113 15.81 -5.63 -5.28
C ASP A 113 17.10 -6.49 -5.15
N ASP A 114 18.03 -6.32 -6.10
CA ASP A 114 19.29 -7.09 -6.14
C ASP A 114 20.23 -6.78 -4.97
N ASP A 115 20.06 -5.64 -4.31
CA ASP A 115 20.83 -5.27 -3.13
C ASP A 115 20.14 -5.74 -1.82
N GLY A 116 18.96 -6.36 -1.91
CA GLY A 116 18.23 -6.94 -0.78
C GLY A 116 17.25 -6.00 -0.09
N TYR A 117 16.99 -4.81 -0.64
CA TYR A 117 15.99 -3.90 -0.12
C TYR A 117 14.59 -4.30 -0.57
N PHE A 118 13.63 -4.14 0.35
CA PHE A 118 12.23 -4.40 0.08
C PHE A 118 11.48 -3.10 -0.23
N TRP A 119 10.56 -3.19 -1.20
CA TRP A 119 9.75 -2.08 -1.68
C TRP A 119 8.28 -2.44 -1.60
N TYR A 120 7.51 -1.71 -0.82
CA TYR A 120 6.08 -1.92 -0.66
C TYR A 120 5.29 -1.62 -1.95
N ARG A 121 4.26 -2.43 -2.23
CA ARG A 121 3.41 -2.29 -3.42
C ARG A 121 1.92 -2.31 -3.10
N GLY A 122 1.55 -2.34 -1.84
CA GLY A 122 0.14 -2.31 -1.39
C GLY A 122 -0.31 -3.61 -0.76
N ARG A 123 -1.60 -3.68 -0.48
CA ARG A 123 -2.27 -4.88 0.06
C ARG A 123 -2.82 -5.75 -1.06
N ILE A 124 -2.80 -7.07 -0.87
CA ILE A 124 -3.41 -8.04 -1.80
C ILE A 124 -4.93 -7.84 -1.89
N ASP A 125 -5.57 -7.63 -0.75
CA ASP A 125 -7.02 -7.43 -0.63
C ASP A 125 -7.50 -6.04 -1.08
N ASP A 126 -6.57 -5.10 -1.27
CA ASP A 126 -6.85 -3.76 -1.83
C ASP A 126 -6.69 -3.71 -3.35
N LEU A 127 -6.11 -4.74 -3.98
CA LEU A 127 -5.91 -4.76 -5.43
C LEU A 127 -7.21 -4.57 -6.20
N ILE A 128 -7.21 -3.59 -7.09
CA ILE A 128 -8.32 -3.30 -7.99
C ILE A 128 -8.17 -4.18 -9.24
N LYS A 129 -9.14 -5.10 -9.43
CA LYS A 129 -9.20 -5.96 -10.61
C LYS A 129 -10.03 -5.26 -11.69
N SER A 130 -9.38 -4.62 -12.66
CA SER A 130 -10.02 -3.84 -13.73
C SER A 130 -9.65 -4.38 -15.09
N ALA A 131 -10.61 -4.93 -15.84
CA ALA A 131 -10.41 -5.45 -17.20
C ALA A 131 -9.18 -6.38 -17.33
N GLY A 132 -8.96 -7.28 -16.35
CA GLY A 132 -7.83 -8.22 -16.31
C GLY A 132 -6.55 -7.66 -15.70
N TYR A 133 -6.45 -6.37 -15.46
CA TYR A 133 -5.31 -5.76 -14.77
C TYR A 133 -5.49 -5.81 -13.25
N ARG A 134 -4.35 -5.92 -12.55
CA ARG A 134 -4.26 -5.79 -11.09
C ARG A 134 -3.58 -4.47 -10.79
N ILE A 135 -4.33 -3.54 -10.19
CA ILE A 135 -3.87 -2.17 -9.92
C ILE A 135 -3.78 -1.98 -8.40
N GLY A 136 -2.59 -1.63 -7.91
CA GLY A 136 -2.37 -1.27 -6.52
C GLY A 136 -2.89 0.14 -6.24
N PRO A 137 -3.79 0.35 -5.27
CA PRO A 137 -4.26 1.68 -4.91
C PRO A 137 -3.15 2.64 -4.52
N ALA A 138 -2.17 2.17 -3.74
CA ALA A 138 -1.09 2.99 -3.18
C ALA A 138 -0.30 3.74 -4.26
N GLU A 139 0.03 3.11 -5.39
CA GLU A 139 0.78 3.77 -6.46
C GLU A 139 0.01 4.91 -7.12
N VAL A 140 -1.33 4.79 -7.17
CA VAL A 140 -2.21 5.83 -7.71
C VAL A 140 -2.37 6.96 -6.68
N GLU A 141 -2.53 6.62 -5.41
CA GLU A 141 -2.59 7.57 -4.29
C GLU A 141 -1.30 8.39 -4.20
N ASP A 142 -0.15 7.74 -4.22
CA ASP A 142 1.16 8.40 -4.21
C ASP A 142 1.36 9.36 -5.40
N CYS A 143 0.86 8.94 -6.57
CA CYS A 143 0.91 9.80 -7.75
C CYS A 143 0.01 11.04 -7.58
N LEU A 144 -1.23 10.86 -7.08
CA LEU A 144 -2.19 11.94 -6.87
C LEU A 144 -1.71 12.94 -5.81
N VAL A 145 -1.16 12.48 -4.69
CA VAL A 145 -0.68 13.36 -3.59
C VAL A 145 0.51 14.25 -4.02
N ARG A 146 1.24 13.88 -5.06
CA ARG A 146 2.28 14.76 -5.63
C ARG A 146 1.74 15.94 -6.43
N HIS A 147 0.44 15.99 -6.68
CA HIS A 147 -0.20 17.13 -7.34
C HIS A 147 -0.55 18.21 -6.32
N ALA A 148 -0.21 19.48 -6.61
CA ALA A 148 -0.36 20.61 -5.68
C ALA A 148 -1.79 20.81 -5.14
N ALA A 149 -2.81 20.42 -5.92
CA ALA A 149 -4.21 20.54 -5.52
C ALA A 149 -4.67 19.41 -4.57
N VAL A 150 -3.87 18.37 -4.31
CA VAL A 150 -4.27 17.20 -3.53
C VAL A 150 -3.61 17.21 -2.16
N ALA A 151 -4.40 17.27 -1.10
CA ALA A 151 -3.91 17.13 0.28
C ALA A 151 -3.85 15.67 0.72
N GLU A 152 -4.89 14.89 0.37
CA GLU A 152 -4.98 13.45 0.66
C GLU A 152 -5.75 12.76 -0.46
N ALA A 153 -5.41 11.51 -0.72
CA ALA A 153 -6.13 10.67 -1.67
C ALA A 153 -6.32 9.26 -1.10
N ALA A 154 -7.49 8.68 -1.39
CA ALA A 154 -7.74 7.25 -1.18
C ALA A 154 -8.32 6.66 -2.45
N VAL A 155 -7.79 5.51 -2.86
CA VAL A 155 -8.17 4.87 -4.12
C VAL A 155 -8.78 3.50 -3.83
N VAL A 156 -9.93 3.22 -4.45
CA VAL A 156 -10.62 1.93 -4.33
C VAL A 156 -11.13 1.47 -5.69
N GLY A 157 -11.48 0.19 -5.78
CA GLY A 157 -12.25 -0.34 -6.91
C GLY A 157 -13.72 0.03 -6.75
N SER A 158 -14.28 0.71 -7.74
CA SER A 158 -15.72 0.95 -7.88
C SER A 158 -16.30 -0.11 -8.81
N PRO A 159 -17.40 -0.81 -8.46
CA PRO A 159 -18.01 -1.82 -9.33
C PRO A 159 -18.36 -1.26 -10.72
N ASP A 160 -18.06 -2.02 -11.76
CA ASP A 160 -18.30 -1.66 -13.16
C ASP A 160 -18.72 -2.91 -13.96
N ALA A 161 -19.81 -2.81 -14.74
CA ALA A 161 -20.40 -3.95 -15.43
C ALA A 161 -19.46 -4.57 -16.49
N ASP A 162 -18.67 -3.74 -17.17
CA ASP A 162 -17.81 -4.18 -18.29
C ASP A 162 -16.41 -4.59 -17.82
N ARG A 163 -15.92 -3.97 -16.74
CA ARG A 163 -14.54 -4.09 -16.28
C ARG A 163 -14.39 -4.86 -14.97
N GLY A 164 -15.52 -5.27 -14.37
CA GLY A 164 -15.56 -5.81 -13.00
C GLY A 164 -15.39 -4.71 -11.96
N ALA A 165 -14.35 -3.88 -12.09
CA ALA A 165 -14.19 -2.65 -11.32
C ALA A 165 -13.44 -1.60 -12.14
N VAL A 166 -13.64 -0.33 -11.80
CA VAL A 166 -12.82 0.80 -12.25
C VAL A 166 -12.09 1.44 -11.08
N VAL A 167 -10.97 2.08 -11.37
CA VAL A 167 -10.22 2.85 -10.38
C VAL A 167 -11.02 4.10 -10.02
N LYS A 168 -11.38 4.26 -8.74
CA LYS A 168 -12.03 5.45 -8.20
C LYS A 168 -11.14 6.09 -7.16
N ALA A 169 -10.91 7.40 -7.30
CA ALA A 169 -10.17 8.20 -6.34
C ALA A 169 -11.11 9.08 -5.53
N PHE A 170 -11.00 8.99 -4.22
CA PHE A 170 -11.55 9.98 -3.28
C PHE A 170 -10.44 10.96 -2.94
N ILE A 171 -10.70 12.26 -3.08
CA ILE A 171 -9.68 13.30 -2.99
C ILE A 171 -10.13 14.38 -2.01
N ARG A 172 -9.28 14.64 -1.01
CA ARG A 172 -9.37 15.85 -0.20
C ARG A 172 -8.43 16.88 -0.81
N LEU A 173 -9.00 18.02 -1.18
CA LEU A 173 -8.23 19.09 -1.81
C LEU A 173 -7.35 19.85 -0.80
N ALA A 174 -6.23 20.35 -1.29
CA ALA A 174 -5.40 21.30 -0.57
C ALA A 174 -6.08 22.68 -0.48
N ALA A 175 -5.70 23.47 0.52
CA ALA A 175 -6.27 24.80 0.73
C ALA A 175 -6.11 25.68 -0.53
N GLY A 176 -7.16 26.42 -0.88
CA GLY A 176 -7.18 27.30 -2.04
C GLY A 176 -7.58 26.65 -3.36
N HIS A 177 -7.84 25.34 -3.38
CA HIS A 177 -8.36 24.63 -4.55
C HIS A 177 -9.85 24.32 -4.41
N GLN A 178 -10.55 24.23 -5.55
CA GLN A 178 -11.98 23.91 -5.61
C GLN A 178 -12.23 22.70 -6.51
N ALA A 179 -13.26 21.93 -6.16
CA ALA A 179 -13.70 20.79 -6.95
C ALA A 179 -14.34 21.27 -8.26
N THR A 180 -13.70 21.01 -9.39
CA THR A 180 -14.21 21.32 -10.72
C THR A 180 -13.98 20.16 -11.68
N ASP A 181 -14.72 20.15 -12.79
CA ASP A 181 -14.54 19.15 -13.85
C ASP A 181 -13.16 19.28 -14.51
N GLU A 182 -12.66 20.51 -14.67
CA GLU A 182 -11.34 20.79 -15.23
C GLU A 182 -10.23 20.19 -14.34
N LEU A 183 -10.33 20.38 -13.03
CA LEU A 183 -9.36 19.77 -12.08
C LEU A 183 -9.45 18.26 -12.10
N THR A 184 -10.64 17.68 -12.25
CA THR A 184 -10.81 16.23 -12.39
C THR A 184 -10.06 15.70 -13.61
N VAL A 185 -10.19 16.35 -14.77
CA VAL A 185 -9.48 15.98 -15.98
C VAL A 185 -7.96 16.17 -15.83
N GLU A 186 -7.53 17.24 -15.16
CA GLU A 186 -6.13 17.50 -14.85
C GLU A 186 -5.52 16.39 -14.01
N LEU A 187 -6.17 15.98 -12.91
CA LEU A 187 -5.73 14.90 -12.04
C LEU A 187 -5.67 13.54 -12.77
N GLN A 188 -6.68 13.24 -13.59
CA GLN A 188 -6.67 12.04 -14.43
C GLN A 188 -5.49 12.03 -15.41
N ASN A 189 -5.20 13.16 -16.05
CA ASN A 189 -4.08 13.31 -16.97
C ASN A 189 -2.73 13.29 -16.24
N HIS A 190 -2.66 13.83 -15.04
CA HIS A 190 -1.47 13.74 -14.19
C HIS A 190 -1.10 12.28 -13.95
N VAL A 191 -2.07 11.44 -13.54
CA VAL A 191 -1.83 10.00 -13.34
C VAL A 191 -1.46 9.30 -14.65
N LYS A 192 -2.18 9.57 -15.77
CA LYS A 192 -1.88 8.99 -17.09
C LYS A 192 -0.46 9.32 -17.58
N SER A 193 0.07 10.48 -17.22
CA SER A 193 1.41 10.92 -17.64
C SER A 193 2.54 10.29 -16.81
N LYS A 194 2.25 9.78 -15.62
CA LYS A 194 3.23 9.27 -14.66
C LYS A 194 3.16 7.75 -14.49
N LEU A 195 1.99 7.15 -14.70
CA LEU A 195 1.74 5.72 -14.56
C LEU A 195 1.21 5.13 -15.87
N ALA A 196 1.13 3.80 -15.93
CA ALA A 196 0.51 3.11 -17.05
C ALA A 196 -0.95 3.57 -17.24
N ALA A 197 -1.36 3.78 -18.50
CA ALA A 197 -2.64 4.40 -18.85
C ALA A 197 -3.88 3.71 -18.25
N TYR A 198 -3.82 2.40 -17.97
CA TYR A 198 -4.94 1.68 -17.36
C TYR A 198 -5.11 1.96 -15.84
N LYS A 199 -4.14 2.64 -15.18
CA LYS A 199 -4.14 2.92 -13.75
C LYS A 199 -4.82 4.23 -13.36
N TYR A 200 -5.13 5.12 -14.31
CA TYR A 200 -5.75 6.40 -13.97
C TYR A 200 -7.14 6.22 -13.37
N PRO A 201 -7.53 7.07 -12.41
CA PRO A 201 -8.87 7.03 -11.82
C PRO A 201 -9.90 7.43 -12.88
N ARG A 202 -10.82 6.50 -13.20
CA ARG A 202 -11.94 6.79 -14.11
C ARG A 202 -13.03 7.59 -13.41
N GLU A 203 -13.14 7.42 -12.11
CA GLU A 203 -14.04 8.16 -11.25
C GLU A 203 -13.24 8.94 -10.20
N VAL A 204 -13.63 10.18 -9.97
CA VAL A 204 -13.07 11.04 -8.92
C VAL A 204 -14.22 11.61 -8.09
N GLU A 205 -14.09 11.52 -6.79
CA GLU A 205 -15.03 12.10 -5.82
C GLU A 205 -14.25 12.98 -4.85
N TYR A 206 -14.69 14.22 -4.70
CA TYR A 206 -14.09 15.15 -3.75
C TYR A 206 -14.78 15.02 -2.40
N VAL A 207 -13.97 14.94 -1.33
CA VAL A 207 -14.45 14.77 0.04
C VAL A 207 -13.83 15.84 0.95
N ASP A 208 -14.58 16.27 1.94
CA ASP A 208 -14.09 17.25 2.93
C ASP A 208 -13.12 16.58 3.94
N LYS A 209 -13.39 15.32 4.27
CA LYS A 209 -12.60 14.53 5.22
C LYS A 209 -12.73 13.04 4.95
N PHE A 210 -11.75 12.29 5.39
CA PHE A 210 -11.80 10.83 5.41
C PHE A 210 -12.23 10.31 6.79
N GLU A 211 -12.96 9.20 6.80
CA GLU A 211 -13.13 8.40 8.01
C GLU A 211 -11.84 7.63 8.29
N LEU A 212 -11.42 7.66 9.56
CA LEU A 212 -10.19 7.02 9.98
C LEU A 212 -10.49 5.73 10.77
N THR A 213 -9.59 4.79 10.68
CA THR A 213 -9.56 3.61 11.56
C THR A 213 -9.15 4.02 12.97
N SER A 214 -9.28 3.10 13.95
CA SER A 214 -8.79 3.30 15.31
C SER A 214 -7.29 3.60 15.41
N SER A 215 -6.51 3.23 14.39
CA SER A 215 -5.08 3.52 14.27
C SER A 215 -4.75 4.82 13.54
N GLY A 216 -5.77 5.61 13.16
CA GLY A 216 -5.59 6.91 12.48
C GLY A 216 -5.42 6.83 10.97
N LYS A 217 -5.56 5.65 10.34
CA LYS A 217 -5.44 5.46 8.89
C LYS A 217 -6.77 5.66 8.18
N ILE A 218 -6.74 6.07 6.90
CA ILE A 218 -7.96 6.15 6.07
C ILE A 218 -8.62 4.77 6.01
N ASN A 219 -9.92 4.73 6.32
CA ASN A 219 -10.71 3.50 6.34
C ASN A 219 -11.14 3.09 4.91
N ARG A 220 -10.21 2.55 4.11
CA ARG A 220 -10.49 2.10 2.73
C ARG A 220 -11.53 1.00 2.65
N LYS A 221 -11.62 0.16 3.70
CA LYS A 221 -12.64 -0.90 3.77
C LYS A 221 -14.04 -0.30 3.77
N GLU A 222 -14.25 0.77 4.53
CA GLU A 222 -15.54 1.47 4.59
C GLU A 222 -15.84 2.19 3.27
N LEU A 223 -14.85 2.86 2.65
CA LEU A 223 -15.02 3.47 1.32
C LEU A 223 -15.47 2.43 0.27
N ARG A 224 -14.84 1.23 0.25
CA ARG A 224 -15.25 0.14 -0.65
C ARG A 224 -16.67 -0.34 -0.37
N ARG A 225 -17.04 -0.51 0.91
CA ARG A 225 -18.39 -0.94 1.29
C ARG A 225 -19.45 0.05 0.80
N LEU A 226 -19.25 1.33 1.06
CA LEU A 226 -20.16 2.39 0.62
C LEU A 226 -20.27 2.45 -0.92
N GLU A 227 -19.16 2.24 -1.62
CA GLU A 227 -19.15 2.26 -3.08
C GLU A 227 -19.94 1.07 -3.68
N VAL A 228 -19.77 -0.13 -3.11
CA VAL A 228 -20.54 -1.32 -3.51
C VAL A 228 -22.03 -1.11 -3.25
N GLU A 229 -22.40 -0.54 -2.12
CA GLU A 229 -23.81 -0.25 -1.79
C GLU A 229 -24.42 0.77 -2.75
N ARG A 230 -23.71 1.85 -3.08
CA ARG A 230 -24.15 2.86 -4.04
C ARG A 230 -24.39 2.29 -5.44
N LYS A 231 -23.49 1.43 -5.91
CA LYS A 231 -23.56 0.82 -7.25
C LYS A 231 -24.51 -0.39 -7.30
N GLY A 232 -24.73 -1.08 -6.18
CA GLY A 232 -25.66 -2.22 -6.08
C GLY A 232 -27.13 -1.85 -5.87
N SER A 233 -27.43 -0.57 -5.62
CA SER A 233 -28.77 -0.04 -5.40
C SER A 233 -29.38 0.62 -6.65
N GLY A 234 -28.74 0.51 -7.82
CA GLY A 234 -29.15 1.12 -9.10
C GLY A 234 -29.66 0.11 -10.12
#